data_87761544a5f2b386b0727addfb2ff729
#
_entry.id   87761544a5f2b386b0727addfb2ff729
#
_cell.length_a   1.000
_cell.length_b   1.000
_cell.length_c   1.000
_cell.angle_alpha   90.00
_cell.angle_beta   90.00
_cell.angle_gamma   90.00
#
_symmetry.space_group_name_H-M   'P 1'
#
loop_
_entity.id
_entity.type
_entity.pdbx_description
1 polymer ?
#
loop_
_entity_poly.entity_id
_entity_poly.type
_entity_poly.pdbx_seq_one_letter_code
_entity_poly.pdbx_strand_id
1 'polypeptide(L)'
;MASVVRLLSALGFVAVVGASLPAQAEDMKFPGTFSANAGVVTEYRFRGLDQSSQKPAIQGGIDWSMDTGISDTSVYLGTWGSNVDFGDSDKASAEIDYYGGISGSAANIGWDVGFIYYSYPGASDDVSYDLWEATLGLSYDIMDGLSVGANYAYSPDFFGASGTGHWFAANVSYAVPVKVLAGITLDASVGRQLIEKNATFGQPDYTTWSIGASLGITENVSLGVQYIDTSISNSRLAEDVVIGSLTASF
;
A
#
# COMPACT_ATOMS: atom_id res chain seq x y z
N MET A 1 -26.64 -1.81 -9.30
CA MET A 1 -25.47 -0.95 -9.48
C MET A 1 -24.49 -1.40 -8.42
N ALA A 2 -23.46 -2.13 -8.81
CA ALA A 2 -22.50 -2.67 -7.86
C ALA A 2 -21.55 -1.53 -7.42
N SER A 3 -21.63 -1.12 -6.15
CA SER A 3 -20.64 -0.24 -5.53
C SER A 3 -19.33 -1.02 -5.43
N VAL A 4 -18.35 -0.61 -6.20
CA VAL A 4 -16.99 -1.14 -6.10
C VAL A 4 -16.37 -0.54 -4.86
N VAL A 5 -16.25 -1.31 -3.78
CA VAL A 5 -15.47 -0.93 -2.61
C VAL A 5 -13.99 -0.89 -3.04
N ARG A 6 -13.44 0.31 -3.15
CA ARG A 6 -12.01 0.50 -3.38
C ARG A 6 -11.29 0.23 -2.06
N LEU A 7 -10.64 -0.92 -1.95
CA LEU A 7 -9.71 -1.19 -0.86
C LEU A 7 -8.53 -0.22 -0.99
N LEU A 8 -8.47 0.74 -0.09
CA LEU A 8 -7.29 1.58 0.11
C LEU A 8 -6.29 0.76 0.91
N SER A 9 -5.37 0.09 0.23
CA SER A 9 -4.28 -0.60 0.91
C SER A 9 -3.44 0.42 1.71
N ALA A 10 -3.06 0.06 2.93
CA ALA A 10 -2.18 0.84 3.81
C ALA A 10 -0.76 1.05 3.24
N LEU A 11 -0.43 0.32 2.21
CA LEU A 11 0.73 0.49 1.33
C LEU A 11 0.31 1.54 0.30
N GLY A 12 0.97 2.67 0.18
CA GLY A 12 0.65 3.80 -0.71
C GLY A 12 0.50 3.46 -2.21
N PHE A 13 -0.19 2.37 -2.51
CA PHE A 13 -0.54 1.91 -3.85
C PHE A 13 -1.95 2.37 -4.23
N VAL A 14 -2.05 3.00 -5.36
CA VAL A 14 -3.33 3.22 -6.05
C VAL A 14 -3.82 1.85 -6.51
N ALA A 15 -4.80 1.27 -5.83
CA ALA A 15 -5.47 0.07 -6.31
C ALA A 15 -6.26 0.43 -7.56
N VAL A 16 -5.70 0.15 -8.73
CA VAL A 16 -6.46 0.15 -9.98
C VAL A 16 -7.28 -1.13 -9.98
N VAL A 17 -8.59 -1.02 -9.83
CA VAL A 17 -9.50 -2.15 -10.01
C VAL A 17 -9.50 -2.54 -11.48
N GLY A 18 -8.68 -3.51 -11.84
CA GLY A 18 -8.67 -4.11 -13.17
C GLY A 18 -9.83 -5.09 -13.33
N ALA A 19 -10.50 -5.05 -14.47
CA ALA A 19 -11.45 -6.08 -14.84
C ALA A 19 -10.71 -7.41 -15.08
N SER A 20 -11.03 -8.44 -14.30
CA SER A 20 -10.46 -9.78 -14.44
C SER A 20 -10.80 -10.39 -15.81
N LEU A 21 -9.78 -10.79 -16.58
CA LEU A 21 -9.97 -11.71 -17.70
C LEU A 21 -10.11 -13.13 -17.14
N PRO A 22 -11.13 -13.92 -17.54
CA PRO A 22 -11.27 -15.28 -17.07
C PRO A 22 -10.16 -16.16 -17.66
N ALA A 23 -9.24 -16.62 -16.83
CA ALA A 23 -8.42 -17.77 -17.18
C ALA A 23 -9.32 -18.99 -17.24
N GLN A 24 -9.51 -19.59 -18.42
CA GLN A 24 -10.26 -20.83 -18.59
C GLN A 24 -9.46 -22.00 -18.02
N ALA A 25 -9.65 -22.28 -16.73
CA ALA A 25 -9.39 -23.59 -16.15
C ALA A 25 -10.76 -24.24 -15.94
N GLU A 26 -11.06 -25.28 -16.72
CA GLU A 26 -12.29 -26.04 -16.58
C GLU A 26 -12.30 -26.78 -15.24
N ASP A 27 -13.44 -26.64 -14.51
CA ASP A 27 -13.99 -27.52 -13.48
C ASP A 27 -13.52 -27.49 -12.02
N MET A 28 -12.70 -26.56 -11.57
CA MET A 28 -12.72 -26.22 -10.13
C MET A 28 -13.11 -24.76 -9.95
N LYS A 29 -14.39 -24.49 -9.67
CA LYS A 29 -14.85 -23.16 -9.26
C LYS A 29 -14.36 -22.90 -7.83
N PHE A 30 -13.12 -22.45 -7.70
CA PHE A 30 -12.65 -21.88 -6.45
C PHE A 30 -13.50 -20.62 -6.19
N PRO A 31 -14.20 -20.52 -5.05
CA PRO A 31 -15.05 -19.37 -4.79
C PRO A 31 -14.21 -18.10 -4.66
N GLY A 32 -14.75 -16.97 -5.11
CA GLY A 32 -14.08 -15.67 -5.06
C GLY A 32 -13.40 -15.28 -6.37
N THR A 33 -12.67 -14.17 -6.33
CA THR A 33 -11.99 -13.55 -7.47
C THR A 33 -10.52 -13.39 -7.15
N PHE A 34 -9.66 -13.69 -8.11
CA PHE A 34 -8.24 -13.39 -8.05
C PHE A 34 -7.94 -12.12 -8.85
N SER A 35 -7.02 -11.32 -8.35
CA SER A 35 -6.39 -10.22 -9.05
C SER A 35 -4.88 -10.26 -8.85
N ALA A 36 -4.14 -9.62 -9.74
CA ALA A 36 -2.70 -9.51 -9.65
C ALA A 36 -2.25 -8.11 -10.08
N ASN A 37 -1.12 -7.68 -9.55
CA ASN A 37 -0.48 -6.45 -9.98
C ASN A 37 1.02 -6.66 -10.16
N ALA A 38 1.63 -5.84 -11.00
CA ALA A 38 3.08 -5.75 -11.16
C ALA A 38 3.45 -4.31 -11.48
N GLY A 39 4.60 -3.85 -10.97
CA GLY A 39 5.03 -2.48 -11.19
C GLY A 39 6.54 -2.31 -11.09
N VAL A 40 6.99 -1.18 -11.61
CA VAL A 40 8.35 -0.68 -11.42
C VAL A 40 8.25 0.74 -10.90
N VAL A 41 9.01 1.07 -9.87
CA VAL A 41 9.14 2.41 -9.31
C VAL A 41 10.60 2.85 -9.39
N THR A 42 10.83 4.16 -9.54
CA THR A 42 12.20 4.69 -9.55
C THR A 42 12.89 4.57 -8.21
N GLU A 43 12.10 4.51 -7.13
CA GLU A 43 12.57 4.30 -5.76
C GLU A 43 11.39 3.79 -4.91
N TYR A 44 11.64 2.82 -4.01
CA TYR A 44 10.63 2.33 -3.09
C TYR A 44 10.65 3.09 -1.76
N ARG A 45 9.53 3.66 -1.37
CA ARG A 45 9.32 4.34 -0.08
C ARG A 45 8.22 3.69 0.73
N PHE A 46 8.54 3.33 1.98
CA PHE A 46 7.56 2.89 2.96
C PHE A 46 7.33 4.00 3.98
N ARG A 47 6.11 4.56 4.03
CA ARG A 47 5.77 5.69 4.93
C ARG A 47 6.78 6.86 4.85
N GLY A 48 7.29 7.15 3.65
CA GLY A 48 8.24 8.22 3.38
C GLY A 48 9.72 7.84 3.53
N LEU A 49 10.04 6.65 4.07
CA LEU A 49 11.41 6.18 4.23
C LEU A 49 11.86 5.30 3.07
N ASP A 50 13.08 5.53 2.60
CA ASP A 50 13.73 4.79 1.52
C ASP A 50 13.94 3.31 1.89
N GLN A 51 13.46 2.41 1.03
CA GLN A 51 13.58 0.96 1.17
C GLN A 51 14.50 0.33 0.12
N SER A 52 14.92 1.08 -0.89
CA SER A 52 15.65 0.56 -2.04
C SER A 52 17.00 1.22 -2.29
N SER A 53 17.52 1.95 -1.29
CA SER A 53 18.81 2.69 -1.40
C SER A 53 18.84 3.67 -2.58
N GLN A 54 17.70 4.36 -2.81
CA GLN A 54 17.48 5.30 -3.92
C GLN A 54 17.65 4.64 -5.31
N LYS A 55 17.31 3.35 -5.41
CA LYS A 55 17.38 2.57 -6.64
C LYS A 55 15.98 2.12 -7.07
N PRO A 56 15.81 1.78 -8.36
CA PRO A 56 14.56 1.23 -8.84
C PRO A 56 14.14 -0.06 -8.10
N ALA A 57 12.84 -0.21 -7.89
CA ALA A 57 12.26 -1.42 -7.35
C ALA A 57 11.23 -2.03 -8.30
N ILE A 58 11.22 -3.37 -8.35
CA ILE A 58 10.21 -4.18 -9.02
C ILE A 58 9.29 -4.72 -7.95
N GLN A 59 8.00 -4.55 -8.16
CA GLN A 59 6.97 -4.81 -7.17
C GLN A 59 5.83 -5.59 -7.78
N GLY A 60 5.14 -6.40 -6.98
CA GLY A 60 3.96 -7.11 -7.47
C GLY A 60 3.28 -7.91 -6.39
N GLY A 61 2.02 -8.25 -6.65
CA GLY A 61 1.20 -8.98 -5.70
C GLY A 61 0.10 -9.78 -6.37
N ILE A 62 -0.48 -10.68 -5.58
CA ILE A 62 -1.65 -11.48 -5.94
C ILE A 62 -2.62 -11.41 -4.78
N ASP A 63 -3.88 -11.12 -5.08
CA ASP A 63 -4.98 -11.02 -4.14
C ASP A 63 -6.06 -12.03 -4.48
N TRP A 64 -6.72 -12.51 -3.46
CA TRP A 64 -7.98 -13.25 -3.55
C TRP A 64 -9.00 -12.58 -2.65
N SER A 65 -10.23 -12.44 -3.15
CA SER A 65 -11.34 -11.92 -2.37
C SER A 65 -12.63 -12.70 -2.64
N MET A 66 -13.50 -12.75 -1.63
CA MET A 66 -14.77 -13.41 -1.72
C MET A 66 -15.84 -12.61 -0.95
N ASP A 67 -16.98 -12.37 -1.62
CA ASP A 67 -18.16 -11.84 -0.97
C ASP A 67 -18.70 -12.88 0.03
N THR A 68 -18.95 -12.47 1.27
CA THR A 68 -19.46 -13.36 2.31
C THR A 68 -20.95 -13.64 2.19
N GLY A 69 -21.67 -12.88 1.34
CA GLY A 69 -23.13 -12.88 1.27
C GLY A 69 -23.81 -12.17 2.45
N ILE A 70 -23.04 -11.52 3.32
CA ILE A 70 -23.54 -10.81 4.50
C ILE A 70 -23.27 -9.31 4.32
N SER A 71 -24.31 -8.52 4.09
CA SER A 71 -24.30 -7.04 4.17
C SER A 71 -23.05 -6.36 3.58
N ASP A 72 -22.86 -6.45 2.27
CA ASP A 72 -21.72 -5.81 1.56
C ASP A 72 -20.35 -6.07 2.21
N THR A 73 -20.16 -7.27 2.75
CA THR A 73 -18.92 -7.67 3.44
C THR A 73 -18.17 -8.70 2.63
N SER A 74 -16.88 -8.50 2.45
CA SER A 74 -15.95 -9.42 1.78
C SER A 74 -14.81 -9.82 2.70
N VAL A 75 -14.29 -11.02 2.50
CA VAL A 75 -13.01 -11.47 3.07
C VAL A 75 -11.95 -11.43 1.97
N TYR A 76 -10.71 -11.16 2.33
CA TYR A 76 -9.60 -11.15 1.40
C TYR A 76 -8.32 -11.73 2.02
N LEU A 77 -7.47 -12.24 1.14
CA LEU A 77 -6.10 -12.66 1.43
C LEU A 77 -5.22 -12.22 0.27
N GLY A 78 -3.98 -11.88 0.56
CA GLY A 78 -3.04 -11.50 -0.48
C GLY A 78 -1.60 -11.68 -0.06
N THR A 79 -0.73 -11.56 -1.05
CA THR A 79 0.71 -11.43 -0.88
C THR A 79 1.23 -10.40 -1.85
N TRP A 80 2.20 -9.63 -1.39
CA TRP A 80 2.89 -8.64 -2.20
C TRP A 80 4.39 -8.73 -1.94
N GLY A 81 5.21 -8.23 -2.83
CA GLY A 81 6.64 -8.20 -2.65
C GLY A 81 7.33 -7.12 -3.46
N SER A 82 8.52 -6.76 -3.00
CA SER A 82 9.43 -5.80 -3.62
C SER A 82 10.87 -6.22 -3.37
N ASN A 83 11.77 -5.86 -4.27
CA ASN A 83 13.17 -5.84 -3.88
C ASN A 83 13.43 -4.66 -2.92
N VAL A 84 14.27 -4.91 -1.92
CA VAL A 84 14.73 -3.91 -0.96
C VAL A 84 16.26 -3.86 -0.90
N ASP A 85 16.80 -2.73 -0.43
CA ASP A 85 18.22 -2.53 -0.16
C ASP A 85 18.32 -1.44 0.90
N PHE A 86 18.52 -1.81 2.14
CA PHE A 86 18.62 -0.85 3.26
C PHE A 86 19.98 -0.17 3.33
N GLY A 87 20.94 -0.57 2.46
CA GLY A 87 22.30 -0.03 2.45
C GLY A 87 23.13 -0.46 3.66
N ASP A 88 22.70 -1.51 4.33
CA ASP A 88 23.36 -2.12 5.47
C ASP A 88 24.06 -3.43 5.10
N SER A 89 24.67 -4.11 6.07
CA SER A 89 25.33 -5.40 5.88
C SER A 89 24.41 -6.60 6.05
N ASP A 90 23.13 -6.38 6.39
CA ASP A 90 22.21 -7.42 6.88
C ASP A 90 21.53 -8.23 5.78
N LYS A 91 21.79 -7.86 4.51
CA LYS A 91 21.50 -8.65 3.32
C LYS A 91 20.02 -8.89 3.01
N ALA A 92 19.09 -8.19 3.64
CA ALA A 92 17.72 -8.18 3.17
C ALA A 92 17.69 -7.69 1.72
N SER A 93 17.17 -8.49 0.81
CA SER A 93 17.11 -8.17 -0.62
C SER A 93 15.68 -8.18 -1.18
N ALA A 94 14.74 -8.66 -0.39
CA ALA A 94 13.33 -8.69 -0.71
C ALA A 94 12.49 -8.42 0.54
N GLU A 95 11.34 -7.79 0.34
CA GLU A 95 10.22 -7.72 1.25
C GLU A 95 9.10 -8.58 0.68
N ILE A 96 8.50 -9.41 1.51
CA ILE A 96 7.34 -10.20 1.15
C ILE A 96 6.30 -10.03 2.24
N ASP A 97 5.15 -9.52 1.84
CA ASP A 97 4.02 -9.26 2.72
C ASP A 97 2.96 -10.33 2.55
N TYR A 98 2.41 -10.78 3.66
CA TYR A 98 1.25 -11.67 3.71
C TYR A 98 0.16 -10.95 4.48
N TYR A 99 -0.99 -10.75 3.87
CA TYR A 99 -2.07 -10.00 4.49
C TYR A 99 -3.42 -10.61 4.25
N GLY A 100 -4.36 -10.22 5.09
CA GLY A 100 -5.74 -10.61 4.96
C GLY A 100 -6.64 -9.83 5.89
N GLY A 101 -7.93 -9.88 5.63
CA GLY A 101 -8.86 -9.11 6.42
C GLY A 101 -10.31 -9.30 5.98
N ILE A 102 -11.11 -8.42 6.54
CA ILE A 102 -12.54 -8.28 6.25
C ILE A 102 -12.80 -6.83 5.92
N SER A 103 -13.47 -6.59 4.81
CA SER A 103 -13.87 -5.26 4.38
C SER A 103 -15.35 -5.20 4.07
N GLY A 104 -15.91 -4.00 4.08
CA GLY A 104 -17.31 -3.82 3.76
C GLY A 104 -17.70 -2.36 3.64
N SER A 105 -19.01 -2.12 3.54
CA SER A 105 -19.55 -0.77 3.58
C SER A 105 -20.80 -0.70 4.46
N ALA A 106 -20.98 0.43 5.13
CA ALA A 106 -22.15 0.75 5.90
C ALA A 106 -22.42 2.25 5.85
N ALA A 107 -23.63 2.67 5.52
CA ALA A 107 -24.04 4.08 5.44
C ALA A 107 -23.10 4.94 4.56
N ASN A 108 -22.65 4.41 3.42
CA ASN A 108 -21.70 5.01 2.48
C ASN A 108 -20.26 5.18 3.03
N ILE A 109 -19.96 4.62 4.21
CA ILE A 109 -18.59 4.54 4.73
C ILE A 109 -18.07 3.15 4.40
N GLY A 110 -16.99 3.09 3.61
CA GLY A 110 -16.17 1.89 3.46
C GLY A 110 -15.34 1.66 4.71
N TRP A 111 -15.20 0.42 5.13
CA TRP A 111 -14.37 0.02 6.25
C TRP A 111 -13.58 -1.24 5.94
N ASP A 112 -12.42 -1.36 6.56
CA ASP A 112 -11.50 -2.50 6.46
C ASP A 112 -10.89 -2.77 7.84
N VAL A 113 -10.81 -4.05 8.19
CA VAL A 113 -10.07 -4.54 9.36
C VAL A 113 -9.18 -5.67 8.88
N GLY A 114 -7.89 -5.48 9.00
CA GLY A 114 -6.90 -6.39 8.43
C GLY A 114 -5.72 -6.68 9.35
N PHE A 115 -4.90 -7.54 8.83
CA PHE A 115 -3.62 -7.94 9.40
C PHE A 115 -2.62 -8.06 8.27
N ILE A 116 -1.38 -7.64 8.50
CA ILE A 116 -0.27 -7.77 7.57
C ILE A 116 0.98 -8.23 8.32
N TYR A 117 1.69 -9.21 7.76
CA TYR A 117 2.99 -9.67 8.19
C TYR A 117 4.01 -9.34 7.10
N TYR A 118 5.01 -8.57 7.48
CA TYR A 118 6.14 -8.18 6.64
C TYR A 118 7.30 -9.14 6.91
N SER A 119 7.85 -9.75 5.88
CA SER A 119 8.99 -10.64 5.96
C SER A 119 10.12 -10.14 5.07
N TYR A 120 11.34 -10.22 5.58
CA TYR A 120 12.56 -9.76 4.91
C TYR A 120 13.54 -10.91 4.67
N PRO A 121 13.29 -11.78 3.67
CA PRO A 121 14.16 -12.91 3.38
C PRO A 121 15.61 -12.50 3.13
N GLY A 122 16.54 -13.22 3.75
CA GLY A 122 17.97 -12.95 3.66
C GLY A 122 18.51 -11.93 4.67
N ALA A 123 17.65 -11.28 5.46
CA ALA A 123 18.08 -10.54 6.62
C ALA A 123 18.82 -11.47 7.62
N SER A 124 19.80 -10.93 8.34
CA SER A 124 20.46 -11.70 9.39
C SER A 124 19.52 -11.88 10.59
N ASP A 125 19.66 -13.00 11.31
CA ASP A 125 18.82 -13.31 12.48
C ASP A 125 18.92 -12.26 13.60
N ASP A 126 19.96 -11.44 13.60
CA ASP A 126 20.25 -10.46 14.65
C ASP A 126 19.47 -9.14 14.49
N VAL A 127 18.82 -8.88 13.35
CA VAL A 127 18.26 -7.54 13.05
C VAL A 127 16.77 -7.39 13.28
N SER A 128 16.00 -8.46 13.44
CA SER A 128 14.57 -8.42 13.76
C SER A 128 13.74 -7.51 12.82
N TYR A 129 13.93 -7.66 11.50
CA TYR A 129 13.22 -6.84 10.51
C TYR A 129 11.77 -7.25 10.32
N ASP A 130 11.48 -8.56 10.45
CA ASP A 130 10.14 -9.10 10.33
C ASP A 130 9.21 -8.50 11.40
N LEU A 131 8.03 -8.09 10.98
CA LEU A 131 7.03 -7.51 11.88
C LEU A 131 5.62 -7.81 11.40
N TRP A 132 4.64 -7.53 12.23
CA TRP A 132 3.25 -7.57 11.84
C TRP A 132 2.47 -6.36 12.34
N GLU A 133 1.39 -6.04 11.64
CA GLU A 133 0.49 -4.95 11.99
C GLU A 133 -0.97 -5.40 11.94
N ALA A 134 -1.76 -4.93 12.90
CA ALA A 134 -3.20 -4.89 12.80
C ALA A 134 -3.62 -3.56 12.18
N THR A 135 -4.53 -3.59 11.21
CA THR A 135 -4.91 -2.42 10.43
C THR A 135 -6.39 -2.11 10.52
N LEU A 136 -6.72 -0.83 10.46
CA LEU A 136 -8.07 -0.32 10.33
C LEU A 136 -8.09 0.76 9.25
N GLY A 137 -8.96 0.61 8.26
CA GLY A 137 -9.20 1.56 7.19
C GLY A 137 -10.63 2.08 7.20
N LEU A 138 -10.80 3.36 6.86
CA LEU A 138 -12.09 3.99 6.61
C LEU A 138 -12.02 4.78 5.31
N SER A 139 -13.10 4.80 4.55
CA SER A 139 -13.21 5.60 3.32
C SER A 139 -14.60 6.19 3.16
N TYR A 140 -14.68 7.32 2.47
CA TYR A 140 -15.94 7.98 2.16
C TYR A 140 -15.85 8.70 0.81
N ASP A 141 -16.81 8.43 -0.06
CA ASP A 141 -16.96 9.13 -1.33
C ASP A 141 -17.74 10.43 -1.10
N ILE A 142 -17.06 11.57 -1.19
CA ILE A 142 -17.66 12.90 -1.00
C ILE A 142 -18.59 13.22 -2.16
N MET A 143 -18.13 12.90 -3.38
CA MET A 143 -18.87 13.04 -4.62
C MET A 143 -18.23 12.18 -5.72
N ASP A 144 -18.86 12.10 -6.89
CA ASP A 144 -18.31 11.36 -8.02
C ASP A 144 -16.85 11.74 -8.29
N GLY A 145 -15.96 10.78 -8.20
CA GLY A 145 -14.54 10.93 -8.44
C GLY A 145 -13.74 11.51 -7.27
N LEU A 146 -14.34 12.00 -6.18
CA LEU A 146 -13.63 12.52 -5.01
C LEU A 146 -13.88 11.65 -3.79
N SER A 147 -12.83 11.01 -3.29
CA SER A 147 -12.86 10.19 -2.09
C SER A 147 -11.83 10.66 -1.06
N VAL A 148 -12.12 10.40 0.20
CA VAL A 148 -11.20 10.59 1.33
C VAL A 148 -11.07 9.29 2.11
N GLY A 149 -9.94 9.10 2.76
CA GLY A 149 -9.68 7.93 3.58
C GLY A 149 -8.89 8.26 4.84
N ALA A 150 -8.99 7.37 5.82
CA ALA A 150 -8.17 7.37 7.01
C ALA A 150 -7.72 5.94 7.31
N ASN A 151 -6.47 5.78 7.76
CA ASN A 151 -5.88 4.49 8.06
C ASN A 151 -5.16 4.55 9.40
N TYR A 152 -5.25 3.44 10.13
CA TYR A 152 -4.51 3.20 11.34
C TYR A 152 -3.84 1.84 11.25
N ALA A 153 -2.57 1.75 11.69
CA ALA A 153 -1.89 0.47 11.89
C ALA A 153 -1.20 0.44 13.26
N TYR A 154 -1.20 -0.73 13.86
CA TYR A 154 -0.57 -1.02 15.14
C TYR A 154 0.36 -2.22 15.01
N SER A 155 1.63 -2.05 15.36
CA SER A 155 2.60 -3.13 15.55
C SER A 155 2.96 -3.26 17.04
N PRO A 156 2.95 -4.45 17.63
CA PRO A 156 3.39 -4.64 19.02
C PRO A 156 4.91 -4.58 19.14
N ASP A 157 5.64 -4.90 18.07
CA ASP A 157 7.08 -4.76 17.98
C ASP A 157 7.44 -4.39 16.53
N PHE A 158 7.75 -3.12 16.32
CA PHE A 158 7.99 -2.53 15.01
C PHE A 158 9.41 -2.86 14.52
N PHE A 159 9.71 -2.57 13.26
CA PHE A 159 10.95 -2.86 12.56
C PHE A 159 12.21 -2.67 13.43
N GLY A 160 13.09 -3.68 13.45
CA GLY A 160 14.32 -3.67 14.25
C GLY A 160 14.10 -3.82 15.76
N ALA A 161 13.01 -4.47 16.19
CA ALA A 161 12.63 -4.62 17.60
C ALA A 161 12.50 -3.27 18.34
N SER A 162 11.98 -2.27 17.64
CA SER A 162 11.86 -0.90 18.14
C SER A 162 10.65 -0.66 19.06
N GLY A 163 10.00 -1.73 19.53
CA GLY A 163 8.84 -1.68 20.41
C GLY A 163 7.56 -1.32 19.68
N THR A 164 6.55 -0.84 20.38
CA THR A 164 5.26 -0.56 19.76
C THR A 164 5.36 0.53 18.70
N GLY A 165 4.71 0.27 17.55
CA GLY A 165 4.56 1.20 16.44
C GLY A 165 3.10 1.56 16.21
N HIS A 166 2.83 2.85 15.95
CA HIS A 166 1.51 3.33 15.55
C HIS A 166 1.64 4.18 14.30
N TRP A 167 0.82 3.87 13.31
CA TRP A 167 0.69 4.66 12.10
C TRP A 167 -0.70 5.23 11.96
N PHE A 168 -0.81 6.52 11.69
CA PHE A 168 -2.05 7.21 11.37
C PHE A 168 -1.88 7.91 10.04
N ALA A 169 -2.84 7.74 9.13
CA ALA A 169 -2.80 8.44 7.85
C ALA A 169 -4.17 8.92 7.41
N ALA A 170 -4.18 9.99 6.64
CA ALA A 170 -5.33 10.47 5.90
C ALA A 170 -4.93 10.71 4.45
N ASN A 171 -5.85 10.47 3.54
CA ASN A 171 -5.62 10.65 2.10
C ASN A 171 -6.86 11.21 1.41
N VAL A 172 -6.62 11.81 0.26
CA VAL A 172 -7.64 12.25 -0.68
C VAL A 172 -7.26 11.79 -2.08
N SER A 173 -8.24 11.33 -2.83
CA SER A 173 -8.07 10.93 -4.23
C SER A 173 -9.15 11.60 -5.09
N TYR A 174 -8.74 12.14 -6.23
CA TYR A 174 -9.65 12.81 -7.16
C TYR A 174 -9.43 12.31 -8.60
N ALA A 175 -10.40 11.56 -9.09
CA ALA A 175 -10.48 11.18 -10.50
C ALA A 175 -10.95 12.39 -11.31
N VAL A 176 -10.04 12.98 -12.08
CA VAL A 176 -10.33 14.19 -12.87
C VAL A 176 -11.34 13.85 -13.97
N PRO A 177 -12.46 14.60 -14.10
CA PRO A 177 -13.53 14.26 -15.03
C PRO A 177 -13.17 14.67 -16.48
N VAL A 178 -12.03 14.18 -16.97
CA VAL A 178 -11.56 14.40 -18.36
C VAL A 178 -11.41 13.06 -19.07
N LYS A 179 -11.74 13.04 -20.35
CA LYS A 179 -11.59 11.85 -21.20
C LYS A 179 -10.22 11.88 -21.89
N VAL A 180 -9.18 11.60 -21.14
CA VAL A 180 -7.81 11.47 -21.65
C VAL A 180 -7.34 10.07 -21.34
N LEU A 181 -7.06 9.27 -22.37
CA LEU A 181 -6.69 7.85 -22.23
C LEU A 181 -7.66 7.12 -21.30
N ALA A 182 -7.16 6.40 -20.28
CA ALA A 182 -7.98 5.71 -19.26
C ALA A 182 -8.23 6.59 -18.01
N GLY A 183 -7.90 7.89 -18.05
CA GLY A 183 -8.19 8.85 -17.00
C GLY A 183 -6.96 9.37 -16.27
N ILE A 184 -7.19 10.44 -15.51
CA ILE A 184 -6.19 11.06 -14.64
C ILE A 184 -6.73 11.01 -13.21
N THR A 185 -5.89 10.59 -12.26
CA THR A 185 -6.20 10.66 -10.84
C THR A 185 -5.15 11.52 -10.14
N LEU A 186 -5.59 12.37 -9.23
CA LEU A 186 -4.74 13.17 -8.34
C LEU A 186 -4.88 12.63 -6.93
N ASP A 187 -3.76 12.43 -6.23
CA ASP A 187 -3.72 11.87 -4.88
C ASP A 187 -2.89 12.76 -3.96
N ALA A 188 -3.30 12.88 -2.71
CA ALA A 188 -2.49 13.45 -1.66
C ALA A 188 -2.69 12.70 -0.36
N SER A 189 -1.64 12.61 0.44
CA SER A 189 -1.71 11.96 1.75
C SER A 189 -0.85 12.67 2.78
N VAL A 190 -1.20 12.45 4.04
CA VAL A 190 -0.40 12.81 5.21
C VAL A 190 -0.48 11.66 6.21
N GLY A 191 0.65 11.33 6.83
CA GLY A 191 0.70 10.28 7.83
C GLY A 191 1.64 10.62 8.99
N ARG A 192 1.39 10.00 10.15
CA ARG A 192 2.20 10.15 11.36
C ARG A 192 2.62 8.79 11.86
N GLN A 193 3.94 8.57 11.97
CA GLN A 193 4.54 7.40 12.59
C GLN A 193 4.98 7.73 14.02
N LEU A 194 4.53 6.92 14.98
CA LEU A 194 4.98 6.95 16.37
C LEU A 194 5.66 5.63 16.68
N ILE A 195 6.82 5.66 17.35
CA ILE A 195 7.63 4.47 17.64
C ILE A 195 8.12 4.56 19.08
N GLU A 196 7.91 3.52 19.86
CA GLU A 196 8.23 3.49 21.29
C GLU A 196 9.73 3.71 21.56
N LYS A 197 10.60 3.05 20.78
CA LYS A 197 12.04 3.10 20.97
C LYS A 197 12.72 3.75 19.76
N ASN A 198 12.53 5.04 19.60
CA ASN A 198 13.10 5.84 18.51
C ASN A 198 14.63 5.65 18.36
N ALA A 199 15.37 5.49 19.46
CA ALA A 199 16.80 5.26 19.42
C ALA A 199 17.18 3.91 18.79
N THR A 200 16.37 2.88 18.97
CA THR A 200 16.54 1.57 18.32
C THR A 200 16.15 1.63 16.84
N PHE A 201 15.06 2.31 16.52
CA PHE A 201 14.63 2.51 15.14
C PHE A 201 15.58 3.40 14.34
N GLY A 202 16.31 4.28 15.01
CA GLY A 202 17.27 5.20 14.40
C GLY A 202 16.65 6.47 13.79
N GLN A 203 15.34 6.66 13.94
CA GLN A 203 14.63 7.86 13.51
C GLN A 203 13.65 8.32 14.61
N PRO A 204 13.37 9.63 14.72
CA PRO A 204 12.33 10.14 15.63
C PRO A 204 10.94 9.78 15.14
N ASP A 205 9.92 10.00 15.96
CA ASP A 205 8.54 10.09 15.49
C ASP A 205 8.44 11.15 14.40
N TYR A 206 7.77 10.82 13.29
CA TYR A 206 7.76 11.72 12.14
C TYR A 206 6.42 11.79 11.44
N THR A 207 6.25 12.84 10.68
CA THR A 207 5.15 13.03 9.74
C THR A 207 5.69 12.90 8.33
N THR A 208 4.96 12.23 7.45
CA THR A 208 5.24 12.23 6.00
C THR A 208 4.03 12.78 5.27
N TRP A 209 4.26 13.33 4.08
CA TRP A 209 3.20 13.76 3.17
C TRP A 209 3.59 13.46 1.73
N SER A 210 2.58 13.31 0.91
CA SER A 210 2.79 13.12 -0.52
C SER A 210 1.71 13.81 -1.34
N ILE A 211 2.08 14.14 -2.57
CA ILE A 211 1.16 14.57 -3.62
C ILE A 211 1.57 13.88 -4.92
N GLY A 212 0.60 13.38 -5.67
CA GLY A 212 0.87 12.63 -6.88
C GLY A 212 -0.22 12.78 -7.93
N ALA A 213 0.11 12.28 -9.11
CA ALA A 213 -0.83 12.13 -10.21
C ALA A 213 -0.55 10.80 -10.92
N SER A 214 -1.59 10.15 -11.37
CA SER A 214 -1.50 8.97 -12.23
C SER A 214 -2.32 9.16 -13.51
N LEU A 215 -1.82 8.55 -14.58
CA LEU A 215 -2.43 8.55 -15.91
C LEU A 215 -2.65 7.10 -16.36
N GLY A 216 -3.88 6.70 -16.52
CA GLY A 216 -4.23 5.43 -17.16
C GLY A 216 -3.86 5.46 -18.65
N ILE A 217 -2.91 4.60 -19.06
CA ILE A 217 -2.50 4.43 -20.46
C ILE A 217 -3.49 3.49 -21.16
N THR A 218 -3.84 2.40 -20.47
CA THR A 218 -4.87 1.44 -20.86
C THR A 218 -5.76 1.17 -19.66
N GLU A 219 -6.76 0.30 -19.79
CA GLU A 219 -7.59 -0.15 -18.67
C GLU A 219 -6.77 -0.86 -17.57
N ASN A 220 -5.61 -1.43 -17.94
CA ASN A 220 -4.78 -2.24 -17.05
C ASN A 220 -3.41 -1.60 -16.74
N VAL A 221 -3.00 -0.53 -17.43
CA VAL A 221 -1.65 0.05 -17.30
C VAL A 221 -1.74 1.53 -16.97
N SER A 222 -1.02 1.96 -15.95
CA SER A 222 -0.92 3.37 -15.54
C SER A 222 0.52 3.82 -15.37
N LEU A 223 0.75 5.10 -15.64
CA LEU A 223 1.96 5.84 -15.26
C LEU A 223 1.63 6.74 -14.07
N GLY A 224 2.53 6.80 -13.09
CA GLY A 224 2.40 7.67 -11.93
C GLY A 224 3.62 8.55 -11.72
N VAL A 225 3.40 9.68 -11.08
CA VAL A 225 4.43 10.52 -10.50
C VAL A 225 3.97 10.97 -9.13
N GLN A 226 4.84 10.90 -8.13
CA GLN A 226 4.53 11.28 -6.76
C GLN A 226 5.72 12.00 -6.13
N TYR A 227 5.49 13.13 -5.50
CA TYR A 227 6.43 13.78 -4.60
C TYR A 227 6.13 13.33 -3.17
N ILE A 228 7.19 12.95 -2.43
CA ILE A 228 7.09 12.51 -1.04
C ILE A 228 8.14 13.26 -0.23
N ASP A 229 7.77 13.66 0.97
CA ASP A 229 8.66 14.31 1.92
C ASP A 229 8.27 13.94 3.36
N THR A 230 9.17 14.20 4.30
CA THR A 230 9.00 13.90 5.72
C THR A 230 9.44 15.06 6.61
N SER A 231 9.04 15.01 7.88
CA SER A 231 9.51 15.95 8.91
C SER A 231 10.89 15.60 9.48
N ILE A 232 11.52 14.52 8.99
CA ILE A 232 12.87 14.13 9.43
C ILE A 232 13.90 14.98 8.69
N SER A 233 14.84 15.56 9.42
CA SER A 233 15.93 16.34 8.84
C SER A 233 17.25 15.59 8.92
N ASN A 234 18.13 15.82 7.94
CA ASN A 234 19.49 15.28 7.91
C ASN A 234 19.57 13.74 7.93
N SER A 235 18.61 13.06 7.32
CA SER A 235 18.62 11.61 7.13
C SER A 235 18.48 11.28 5.65
N ARG A 236 19.43 10.54 5.09
CA ARG A 236 19.39 10.07 3.70
C ARG A 236 18.15 9.20 3.42
N LEU A 237 17.71 8.43 4.43
CA LEU A 237 16.52 7.58 4.32
C LEU A 237 15.23 8.38 4.17
N ALA A 238 15.23 9.64 4.55
CA ALA A 238 14.04 10.48 4.66
C ALA A 238 14.12 11.75 3.79
N GLU A 239 15.07 11.81 2.86
CA GLU A 239 15.19 12.90 1.89
C GLU A 239 13.91 12.95 1.03
N ASP A 240 13.51 14.15 0.67
CA ASP A 240 12.40 14.35 -0.27
C ASP A 240 12.72 13.76 -1.65
N VAL A 241 11.70 13.25 -2.32
CA VAL A 241 11.90 12.54 -3.57
C VAL A 241 10.71 12.69 -4.51
N VAL A 242 11.01 12.66 -5.81
CA VAL A 242 10.00 12.46 -6.87
C VAL A 242 10.12 11.03 -7.40
N ILE A 243 9.06 10.25 -7.22
CA ILE A 243 8.98 8.85 -7.67
C ILE A 243 8.17 8.79 -8.94
N GLY A 244 8.73 8.16 -9.97
CA GLY A 244 8.01 7.70 -11.15
C GLY A 244 7.60 6.25 -11.01
N SER A 245 6.43 5.89 -11.49
CA SER A 245 5.92 4.50 -11.47
C SER A 245 5.29 4.09 -12.79
N LEU A 246 5.42 2.81 -13.12
CA LEU A 246 4.66 2.12 -14.16
C LEU A 246 4.02 0.89 -13.53
N THR A 247 2.69 0.80 -13.56
CA THR A 247 1.94 -0.28 -12.90
C THR A 247 1.01 -0.96 -13.89
N ALA A 248 0.92 -2.28 -13.82
CA ALA A 248 -0.05 -3.10 -14.53
C ALA A 248 -0.90 -3.87 -13.52
N SER A 249 -2.22 -3.99 -13.76
CA SER A 249 -3.17 -4.72 -12.92
C SER A 249 -4.04 -5.64 -13.78
N PHE A 250 -4.34 -6.84 -13.26
CA PHE A 250 -5.04 -7.92 -13.97
C PHE A 250 -6.15 -8.54 -13.12
#